data_b85d171e29ce2b5bfb9fc0ee99d722d6
#
_entry.id   b85d171e29ce2b5bfb9fc0ee99d722d6
#
_cell.length_a   1.000
_cell.length_b   1.000
_cell.length_c   1.000
_cell.angle_alpha   90.00
_cell.angle_beta   90.00
_cell.angle_gamma   90.00
#
_symmetry.space_group_name_H-M   'P 1'
#
loop_
_entity.id
_entity.type
_entity.pdbx_description
1 polymer ?
#
loop_
_entity_poly.entity_id
_entity_poly.type
_entity_poly.pdbx_seq_one_letter_code
_entity_poly.pdbx_strand_id
1 'polypeptide(L)'
;NMAKKLNTDRKNVETISCCTEGLFQSMKILNIGRGDEVIIPSIHFIGAINAIKACGATPVFCDVEKDTLNTTSFYINEKITHKTKAVIILHYGGTPCDLDTIVRLCKQNDLKLIEDNANSPLSTYKGKHTGTIGDIGVWSFDSMKQIVMGDGGLIYCKDKNDIKNIQQESYLGLLSSSGFSISIDKKWWEFDVDRPGRRTIIN
;
A
#
# COMPACT_ATOMS: atom_id res chain seq x y z
N ASN A 1 13.18 -9.25 9.33
CA ASN A 1 12.89 -9.05 7.91
C ASN A 1 11.42 -9.37 7.65
N MET A 2 10.60 -8.32 7.41
CA MET A 2 9.14 -8.46 7.22
C MET A 2 8.79 -9.31 5.99
N ALA A 3 9.50 -9.18 4.87
CA ALA A 3 9.25 -10.01 3.68
C ALA A 3 9.28 -11.52 4.02
N LYS A 4 10.26 -11.96 4.82
CA LYS A 4 10.33 -13.35 5.29
C LYS A 4 9.13 -13.72 6.18
N LYS A 5 8.70 -12.81 7.06
CA LYS A 5 7.53 -13.05 7.93
C LYS A 5 6.23 -13.11 7.14
N LEU A 6 6.10 -12.32 6.10
CA LEU A 6 4.94 -12.30 5.20
C LEU A 6 5.00 -13.39 4.12
N ASN A 7 6.03 -14.23 4.14
CA ASN A 7 6.27 -15.29 3.14
C ASN A 7 6.20 -14.75 1.69
N THR A 8 6.87 -13.61 1.45
CA THR A 8 6.93 -12.97 0.13
C THR A 8 8.37 -12.63 -0.27
N ASP A 9 8.59 -12.33 -1.55
CA ASP A 9 9.89 -11.90 -2.06
C ASP A 9 10.23 -10.50 -1.50
N ARG A 10 11.49 -10.29 -1.11
CA ARG A 10 11.99 -8.96 -0.67
C ARG A 10 11.77 -7.88 -1.74
N LYS A 11 11.75 -8.26 -3.00
CA LYS A 11 11.52 -7.34 -4.14
C LYS A 11 10.08 -6.87 -4.30
N ASN A 12 9.15 -7.47 -3.55
CA ASN A 12 7.74 -7.06 -3.54
C ASN A 12 7.39 -6.12 -2.38
N VAL A 13 8.35 -5.79 -1.51
CA VAL A 13 8.09 -4.95 -0.34
C VAL A 13 9.07 -3.79 -0.23
N GLU A 14 8.59 -2.65 0.23
CA GLU A 14 9.41 -1.48 0.55
C GLU A 14 8.96 -0.85 1.86
N THR A 15 9.90 -0.20 2.55
CA THR A 15 9.62 0.60 3.75
C THR A 15 9.18 1.99 3.32
N ILE A 16 8.24 2.54 4.08
CA ILE A 16 7.65 3.86 3.87
C ILE A 16 7.59 4.62 5.18
N SER A 17 7.41 5.93 5.14
CA SER A 17 7.40 6.77 6.35
C SER A 17 6.18 6.50 7.24
N CYS A 18 5.04 6.17 6.65
CA CYS A 18 3.82 5.78 7.37
C CYS A 18 2.83 5.06 6.45
N CYS A 19 1.82 4.42 7.01
CA CYS A 19 0.77 3.74 6.24
C CYS A 19 0.02 4.69 5.29
N THR A 20 -0.24 5.93 5.71
CA THR A 20 -0.92 6.94 4.87
C THR A 20 -0.12 7.28 3.61
N GLU A 21 1.22 7.35 3.72
CA GLU A 21 2.08 7.46 2.54
C GLU A 21 1.89 6.27 1.60
N GLY A 22 1.88 5.04 2.15
CA GLY A 22 1.66 3.84 1.34
C GLY A 22 0.33 3.84 0.59
N LEU A 23 -0.74 4.32 1.22
CA LEU A 23 -2.04 4.49 0.57
C LEU A 23 -1.98 5.56 -0.54
N PHE A 24 -1.28 6.66 -0.31
CA PHE A 24 -1.08 7.70 -1.33
C PHE A 24 -0.24 7.16 -2.50
N GLN A 25 0.86 6.46 -2.23
CA GLN A 25 1.68 5.81 -3.25
C GLN A 25 0.88 4.77 -4.04
N SER A 26 -0.04 4.05 -3.39
CA SER A 26 -0.93 3.10 -4.06
C SER A 26 -1.80 3.78 -5.13
N MET A 27 -2.36 4.96 -4.83
CA MET A 27 -3.12 5.73 -5.81
C MET A 27 -2.26 6.13 -7.01
N LYS A 28 -1.04 6.61 -6.76
CA LYS A 28 -0.10 7.03 -7.81
C LYS A 28 0.31 5.88 -8.73
N ILE A 29 0.70 4.75 -8.15
CA ILE A 29 1.12 3.55 -8.89
C ILE A 29 0.00 3.04 -9.79
N LEU A 30 -1.22 3.05 -9.29
CA LEU A 30 -2.41 2.60 -10.02
C LEU A 30 -2.94 3.66 -11.00
N ASN A 31 -2.25 4.82 -11.13
CA ASN A 31 -2.66 5.94 -11.96
C ASN A 31 -4.09 6.42 -11.66
N ILE A 32 -4.47 6.40 -10.38
CA ILE A 32 -5.77 6.86 -9.91
C ILE A 32 -5.73 8.36 -9.71
N GLY A 33 -6.70 9.07 -10.29
CA GLY A 33 -6.73 10.53 -10.26
C GLY A 33 -8.10 11.13 -10.51
N ARG A 34 -8.11 12.34 -11.06
CA ARG A 34 -9.36 13.10 -11.31
C ARG A 34 -10.32 12.34 -12.22
N GLY A 35 -11.53 12.16 -11.76
CA GLY A 35 -12.61 11.45 -12.47
C GLY A 35 -12.73 9.99 -12.07
N ASP A 36 -11.74 9.43 -11.40
CA ASP A 36 -11.79 8.05 -10.90
C ASP A 36 -12.46 7.98 -9.53
N GLU A 37 -13.00 6.81 -9.22
CA GLU A 37 -13.62 6.47 -7.96
C GLU A 37 -12.87 5.33 -7.27
N VAL A 38 -12.72 5.44 -5.95
CA VAL A 38 -12.16 4.38 -5.11
C VAL A 38 -13.17 4.01 -4.04
N ILE A 39 -13.59 2.75 -4.04
CA ILE A 39 -14.51 2.24 -3.01
C ILE A 39 -13.73 1.98 -1.73
N ILE A 40 -14.27 2.45 -0.61
CA ILE A 40 -13.67 2.33 0.72
C ILE A 40 -14.75 2.09 1.78
N PRO A 41 -14.52 1.24 2.80
CA PRO A 41 -15.49 1.06 3.87
C PRO A 41 -15.76 2.35 4.63
N SER A 42 -17.00 2.53 5.08
CA SER A 42 -17.43 3.69 5.88
C SER A 42 -16.72 3.77 7.25
N ILE A 43 -16.27 2.63 7.77
CA ILE A 43 -15.40 2.54 8.95
C ILE A 43 -13.96 2.40 8.49
N HIS A 44 -13.23 3.48 8.51
CA HIS A 44 -11.82 3.54 8.11
C HIS A 44 -11.11 4.72 8.77
N PHE A 45 -9.76 4.69 8.77
CA PHE A 45 -8.97 5.83 9.21
C PHE A 45 -8.99 6.93 8.15
N ILE A 46 -9.12 8.18 8.57
CA ILE A 46 -9.25 9.36 7.68
C ILE A 46 -8.07 9.49 6.68
N GLY A 47 -6.91 8.97 7.01
CA GLY A 47 -5.71 9.01 6.15
C GLY A 47 -5.93 8.37 4.77
N ALA A 48 -6.73 7.30 4.69
CA ALA A 48 -7.05 6.66 3.41
C ALA A 48 -7.92 7.56 2.53
N ILE A 49 -8.92 8.20 3.12
CA ILE A 49 -9.80 9.15 2.42
C ILE A 49 -8.99 10.34 1.92
N ASN A 50 -8.08 10.84 2.74
CA ASN A 50 -7.19 11.95 2.36
C ASN A 50 -6.25 11.55 1.23
N ALA A 51 -5.72 10.32 1.22
CA ALA A 51 -4.88 9.82 0.14
C ALA A 51 -5.65 9.78 -1.21
N ILE A 52 -6.89 9.30 -1.22
CA ILE A 52 -7.76 9.29 -2.39
C ILE A 52 -8.00 10.73 -2.88
N LYS A 53 -8.40 11.63 -1.99
CA LYS A 53 -8.71 13.02 -2.33
C LYS A 53 -7.48 13.81 -2.80
N ALA A 54 -6.31 13.57 -2.21
CA ALA A 54 -5.07 14.23 -2.59
C ALA A 54 -4.65 13.90 -4.03
N CYS A 55 -5.03 12.73 -4.55
CA CYS A 55 -4.82 12.36 -5.94
C CYS A 55 -5.91 12.92 -6.88
N GLY A 56 -6.94 13.59 -6.36
CA GLY A 56 -8.05 14.13 -7.13
C GLY A 56 -9.16 13.14 -7.42
N ALA A 57 -9.07 11.91 -6.92
CA ALA A 57 -10.10 10.89 -7.04
C ALA A 57 -11.23 11.08 -6.02
N THR A 58 -12.33 10.39 -6.22
CA THR A 58 -13.51 10.45 -5.36
C THR A 58 -13.60 9.19 -4.49
N PRO A 59 -13.59 9.32 -3.15
CA PRO A 59 -13.88 8.19 -2.27
C PRO A 59 -15.39 7.87 -2.34
N VAL A 60 -15.72 6.60 -2.57
CA VAL A 60 -17.09 6.08 -2.58
C VAL A 60 -17.25 5.13 -1.40
N PHE A 61 -18.08 5.51 -0.44
CA PHE A 61 -18.24 4.72 0.78
C PHE A 61 -19.15 3.53 0.56
N CYS A 62 -18.71 2.36 1.00
CA CYS A 62 -19.52 1.16 1.13
C CYS A 62 -19.75 0.82 2.61
N ASP A 63 -20.76 0.02 2.86
CA ASP A 63 -21.13 -0.37 4.22
C ASP A 63 -20.24 -1.49 4.76
N VAL A 64 -20.40 -1.80 6.04
CA VAL A 64 -19.69 -2.86 6.76
C VAL A 64 -20.67 -3.74 7.51
N GLU A 65 -20.27 -4.98 7.78
CA GLU A 65 -21.05 -5.88 8.62
C GLU A 65 -21.02 -5.44 10.08
N LYS A 66 -22.15 -5.55 10.73
CA LYS A 66 -22.32 -5.13 12.13
C LYS A 66 -21.42 -5.88 13.11
N ASP A 67 -21.18 -7.16 12.85
CA ASP A 67 -20.47 -8.03 13.79
C ASP A 67 -18.94 -7.97 13.62
N THR A 68 -18.46 -7.78 12.40
CA THR A 68 -17.03 -7.79 12.06
C THR A 68 -16.46 -6.41 11.81
N LEU A 69 -17.30 -5.44 11.50
CA LEU A 69 -16.94 -4.10 11.00
C LEU A 69 -16.09 -4.15 9.70
N ASN A 70 -16.05 -5.30 9.04
CA ASN A 70 -15.42 -5.49 7.74
C ASN A 70 -16.44 -5.28 6.62
N THR A 71 -15.98 -4.77 5.48
CA THR A 71 -16.83 -4.74 4.28
C THR A 71 -16.87 -6.11 3.61
N THR A 72 -17.85 -6.31 2.74
CA THR A 72 -18.07 -7.54 1.98
C THR A 72 -18.14 -7.26 0.49
N SER A 73 -17.99 -8.31 -0.32
CA SER A 73 -18.19 -8.22 -1.76
C SER A 73 -19.59 -7.71 -2.13
N PHE A 74 -20.61 -7.97 -1.32
CA PHE A 74 -21.97 -7.46 -1.52
C PHE A 74 -22.01 -5.94 -1.44
N TYR A 75 -21.55 -5.34 -0.34
CA TYR A 75 -21.54 -3.88 -0.16
C TYR A 75 -20.62 -3.17 -1.16
N ILE A 76 -19.50 -3.79 -1.54
CA ILE A 76 -18.61 -3.27 -2.57
C ILE A 76 -19.34 -3.24 -3.92
N ASN A 77 -19.99 -4.35 -4.30
CA ASN A 77 -20.66 -4.48 -5.59
C ASN A 77 -21.76 -3.44 -5.82
N GLU A 78 -22.50 -3.06 -4.77
CA GLU A 78 -23.52 -2.01 -4.84
C GLU A 78 -22.98 -0.62 -5.20
N LYS A 79 -21.67 -0.42 -5.07
CA LYS A 79 -21.00 0.88 -5.28
C LYS A 79 -20.16 0.94 -6.54
N ILE A 80 -20.04 -0.16 -7.28
CA ILE A 80 -19.26 -0.20 -8.51
C ILE A 80 -19.95 0.63 -9.60
N THR A 81 -19.18 1.53 -10.21
CA THR A 81 -19.56 2.31 -11.39
C THR A 81 -18.51 2.16 -12.49
N HIS A 82 -18.77 2.72 -13.67
CA HIS A 82 -17.78 2.77 -14.75
C HIS A 82 -16.53 3.62 -14.43
N LYS A 83 -16.58 4.42 -13.35
CA LYS A 83 -15.44 5.24 -12.86
C LYS A 83 -14.61 4.54 -11.79
N THR A 84 -15.12 3.44 -11.22
CA THR A 84 -14.42 2.72 -10.18
C THR A 84 -13.13 2.11 -10.71
N LYS A 85 -12.01 2.36 -10.04
CA LYS A 85 -10.67 1.86 -10.40
C LYS A 85 -10.11 0.92 -9.35
N ALA A 86 -10.42 1.16 -8.09
CA ALA A 86 -9.89 0.35 -7.00
C ALA A 86 -10.88 0.22 -5.85
N VAL A 87 -10.60 -0.77 -5.03
CA VAL A 87 -11.24 -1.00 -3.74
C VAL A 87 -10.16 -1.00 -2.68
N ILE A 88 -10.33 -0.22 -1.63
CA ILE A 88 -9.55 -0.32 -0.40
C ILE A 88 -10.39 -1.10 0.61
N ILE A 89 -9.81 -2.12 1.22
CA ILE A 89 -10.41 -2.83 2.35
C ILE A 89 -9.55 -2.67 3.58
N LEU A 90 -10.18 -2.67 4.76
CA LEU A 90 -9.51 -2.69 6.05
C LEU A 90 -9.81 -4.03 6.73
N HIS A 91 -8.78 -4.71 7.22
CA HIS A 91 -8.94 -5.88 8.08
C HIS A 91 -9.12 -5.41 9.52
N TYR A 92 -10.35 -5.02 9.87
CA TYR A 92 -10.66 -4.37 11.13
C TYR A 92 -10.32 -5.25 12.34
N GLY A 93 -9.62 -4.67 13.32
CA GLY A 93 -9.24 -5.39 14.55
C GLY A 93 -8.36 -6.63 14.33
N GLY A 94 -7.76 -6.79 13.14
CA GLY A 94 -6.97 -7.98 12.79
C GLY A 94 -7.78 -9.14 12.19
N THR A 95 -9.11 -8.98 12.08
CA THR A 95 -9.98 -9.98 11.45
C THR A 95 -9.96 -9.80 9.93
N PRO A 96 -9.53 -10.82 9.15
CA PRO A 96 -9.54 -10.70 7.70
C PRO A 96 -10.95 -10.55 7.12
N CYS A 97 -11.09 -9.71 6.08
CA CYS A 97 -12.28 -9.74 5.23
C CYS A 97 -12.40 -11.08 4.49
N ASP A 98 -13.56 -11.40 3.93
CA ASP A 98 -13.72 -12.55 3.01
C ASP A 98 -13.03 -12.24 1.67
N LEU A 99 -11.72 -12.52 1.64
CA LEU A 99 -10.88 -12.22 0.49
C LEU A 99 -11.21 -13.04 -0.75
N ASP A 100 -11.76 -14.23 -0.62
CA ASP A 100 -12.13 -15.06 -1.79
C ASP A 100 -13.20 -14.39 -2.64
N THR A 101 -14.22 -13.85 -2.00
CA THR A 101 -15.33 -13.20 -2.69
C THR A 101 -14.95 -11.83 -3.20
N ILE A 102 -14.18 -11.06 -2.41
CA ILE A 102 -13.72 -9.71 -2.77
C ILE A 102 -12.74 -9.77 -3.94
N VAL A 103 -11.73 -10.64 -3.90
CA VAL A 103 -10.75 -10.81 -4.99
C VAL A 103 -11.45 -11.23 -6.29
N ARG A 104 -12.43 -12.14 -6.19
CA ARG A 104 -13.20 -12.56 -7.36
C ARG A 104 -13.99 -11.39 -7.95
N LEU A 105 -14.67 -10.61 -7.12
CA LEU A 105 -15.41 -9.42 -7.53
C LEU A 105 -14.51 -8.40 -8.23
N CYS A 106 -13.37 -8.09 -7.62
CA CYS A 106 -12.40 -7.16 -8.21
C CYS A 106 -11.92 -7.63 -9.59
N LYS A 107 -11.58 -8.92 -9.72
CA LYS A 107 -11.17 -9.49 -11.02
C LYS A 107 -12.26 -9.43 -12.08
N GLN A 108 -13.51 -9.69 -11.71
CA GLN A 108 -14.65 -9.65 -12.64
C GLN A 108 -14.93 -8.25 -13.18
N ASN A 109 -14.55 -7.21 -12.43
CA ASN A 109 -14.81 -5.81 -12.78
C ASN A 109 -13.52 -5.04 -13.15
N ASP A 110 -12.40 -5.73 -13.33
CA ASP A 110 -11.07 -5.13 -13.60
C ASP A 110 -10.67 -4.06 -12.58
N LEU A 111 -10.99 -4.29 -11.31
CA LEU A 111 -10.66 -3.39 -10.19
C LEU A 111 -9.38 -3.84 -9.48
N LYS A 112 -8.61 -2.88 -9.01
CA LYS A 112 -7.45 -3.11 -8.16
C LYS A 112 -7.86 -3.24 -6.70
N LEU A 113 -7.27 -4.20 -5.99
CA LEU A 113 -7.53 -4.43 -4.57
C LEU A 113 -6.34 -3.96 -3.73
N ILE A 114 -6.61 -3.03 -2.82
CA ILE A 114 -5.66 -2.52 -1.84
C ILE A 114 -6.10 -3.02 -0.46
N GLU A 115 -5.21 -3.73 0.23
CA GLU A 115 -5.44 -4.23 1.57
C GLU A 115 -4.77 -3.29 2.59
N ASP A 116 -5.56 -2.60 3.41
CA ASP A 116 -5.04 -1.86 4.57
C ASP A 116 -4.88 -2.82 5.76
N ASN A 117 -3.63 -3.06 6.13
CA ASN A 117 -3.23 -3.94 7.23
C ASN A 117 -2.76 -3.16 8.46
N ALA A 118 -3.15 -1.90 8.60
CA ALA A 118 -2.75 -1.09 9.76
C ALA A 118 -3.21 -1.67 11.10
N ASN A 119 -4.23 -2.53 11.09
CA ASN A 119 -4.76 -3.24 12.26
C ASN A 119 -4.48 -4.76 12.24
N SER A 120 -3.78 -5.27 11.22
CA SER A 120 -3.61 -6.71 10.97
C SER A 120 -2.19 -7.08 10.54
N PRO A 121 -1.16 -6.74 11.34
CA PRO A 121 0.23 -6.81 10.87
C PRO A 121 0.72 -8.21 10.50
N LEU A 122 0.13 -9.26 11.05
CA LEU A 122 0.50 -10.66 10.79
C LEU A 122 -0.71 -11.59 10.63
N SER A 123 -1.90 -11.03 10.42
CA SER A 123 -3.11 -11.83 10.20
C SER A 123 -2.97 -12.68 8.93
N THR A 124 -3.68 -13.80 8.92
CA THR A 124 -3.67 -14.71 7.77
C THR A 124 -5.09 -15.07 7.36
N TYR A 125 -5.29 -15.20 6.07
CA TYR A 125 -6.50 -15.71 5.45
C TYR A 125 -6.16 -17.00 4.68
N LYS A 126 -6.70 -18.14 5.12
CA LYS A 126 -6.43 -19.46 4.51
C LYS A 126 -4.93 -19.75 4.33
N GLY A 127 -4.13 -19.40 5.34
CA GLY A 127 -2.68 -19.66 5.37
C GLY A 127 -1.83 -18.66 4.60
N LYS A 128 -2.41 -17.63 3.98
CA LYS A 128 -1.68 -16.52 3.33
C LYS A 128 -1.79 -15.27 4.19
N HIS A 129 -0.71 -14.51 4.32
CA HIS A 129 -0.76 -13.24 5.05
C HIS A 129 -1.65 -12.22 4.34
N THR A 130 -2.54 -11.58 5.10
CA THR A 130 -3.28 -10.42 4.61
C THR A 130 -2.30 -9.33 4.16
N GLY A 131 -2.70 -8.54 3.17
CA GLY A 131 -1.82 -7.56 2.53
C GLY A 131 -0.94 -8.13 1.42
N THR A 132 -0.93 -9.46 1.22
CA THR A 132 -0.21 -10.11 0.11
C THR A 132 -1.13 -10.84 -0.87
N ILE A 133 -2.43 -10.67 -0.70
CA ILE A 133 -3.47 -11.39 -1.49
C ILE A 133 -4.01 -10.49 -2.60
N GLY A 134 -4.26 -9.22 -2.30
CA GLY A 134 -4.62 -8.19 -3.27
C GLY A 134 -3.48 -7.78 -4.19
N ASP A 135 -3.65 -6.66 -4.86
CA ASP A 135 -2.61 -6.07 -5.72
C ASP A 135 -1.58 -5.29 -4.91
N ILE A 136 -2.02 -4.56 -3.89
CA ILE A 136 -1.19 -3.78 -2.98
C ILE A 136 -1.62 -4.05 -1.54
N GLY A 137 -0.66 -4.13 -0.63
CA GLY A 137 -0.89 -4.18 0.81
C GLY A 137 -0.08 -3.11 1.53
N VAL A 138 -0.67 -2.49 2.55
CA VAL A 138 0.01 -1.44 3.35
C VAL A 138 -0.10 -1.76 4.84
N TRP A 139 0.96 -1.46 5.60
CA TRP A 139 1.03 -1.68 7.05
C TRP A 139 1.47 -0.41 7.76
N SER A 140 1.04 -0.28 8.99
CA SER A 140 1.45 0.81 9.90
C SER A 140 2.28 0.25 11.05
N PHE A 141 3.34 0.97 11.40
CA PHE A 141 4.16 0.73 12.58
C PHE A 141 4.18 1.94 13.51
N ASP A 142 3.12 2.76 13.40
CA ASP A 142 2.85 3.89 14.29
C ASP A 142 2.81 3.47 15.76
N SER A 143 3.04 4.42 16.66
CA SER A 143 3.08 4.22 18.10
C SER A 143 1.81 3.60 18.71
N MET A 144 0.67 3.68 18.02
CA MET A 144 -0.62 3.11 18.44
C MET A 144 -0.90 1.71 17.87
N LYS A 145 0.08 1.10 17.17
CA LYS A 145 -0.11 -0.21 16.52
C LYS A 145 0.44 -1.38 17.34
N GLN A 146 0.03 -2.60 16.97
CA GLN A 146 0.49 -3.83 17.64
C GLN A 146 1.99 -4.09 17.46
N ILE A 147 2.56 -3.67 16.33
CA ILE A 147 4.00 -3.64 16.09
C ILE A 147 4.39 -2.18 15.94
N VAL A 148 5.24 -1.71 16.85
CA VAL A 148 5.62 -0.31 16.95
C VAL A 148 7.08 -0.13 16.55
N MET A 149 7.34 0.87 15.70
CA MET A 149 8.70 1.31 15.33
C MET A 149 8.89 2.82 15.54
N GLY A 150 8.04 3.45 16.38
CA GLY A 150 7.94 4.88 16.57
C GLY A 150 7.06 5.54 15.53
N ASP A 151 7.50 5.53 14.29
CA ASP A 151 6.73 5.78 13.08
C ASP A 151 7.24 4.83 11.98
N GLY A 152 6.52 4.73 10.88
CA GLY A 152 6.91 3.90 9.76
C GLY A 152 5.78 3.07 9.19
N GLY A 153 6.05 2.47 8.06
CA GLY A 153 5.13 1.57 7.40
C GLY A 153 5.85 0.62 6.46
N LEU A 154 5.07 -0.25 5.85
CA LEU A 154 5.50 -1.16 4.82
C LEU A 154 4.48 -1.13 3.70
N ILE A 155 4.93 -1.20 2.47
CA ILE A 155 4.10 -1.44 1.31
C ILE A 155 4.53 -2.71 0.59
N TYR A 156 3.57 -3.49 0.18
CA TYR A 156 3.72 -4.65 -0.70
C TYR A 156 3.05 -4.33 -2.03
N CYS A 157 3.70 -4.66 -3.13
CA CYS A 157 3.11 -4.66 -4.46
C CYS A 157 3.30 -6.03 -5.11
N LYS A 158 2.22 -6.53 -5.68
CA LYS A 158 2.24 -7.79 -6.41
C LYS A 158 3.11 -7.69 -7.66
N ASP A 159 3.06 -6.55 -8.37
CA ASP A 159 4.00 -6.22 -9.43
C ASP A 159 5.29 -5.62 -8.84
N LYS A 160 6.42 -6.26 -9.11
CA LYS A 160 7.74 -5.81 -8.63
C LYS A 160 8.20 -4.49 -9.25
N ASN A 161 7.65 -4.12 -10.40
CA ASN A 161 7.99 -2.85 -11.04
C ASN A 161 7.42 -1.67 -10.24
N ASP A 162 6.28 -1.85 -9.60
CA ASP A 162 5.68 -0.84 -8.75
C ASP A 162 6.58 -0.47 -7.56
N ILE A 163 7.30 -1.45 -6.99
CA ILE A 163 8.25 -1.20 -5.91
C ILE A 163 9.39 -0.27 -6.35
N LYS A 164 9.87 -0.40 -7.59
CA LYS A 164 10.91 0.51 -8.10
C LYS A 164 10.39 1.95 -8.22
N ASN A 165 9.14 2.10 -8.63
CA ASN A 165 8.50 3.41 -8.71
C ASN A 165 8.34 4.02 -7.30
N ILE A 166 7.93 3.20 -6.31
CA ILE A 166 7.84 3.63 -4.90
C ILE A 166 9.21 4.06 -4.38
N GLN A 167 10.25 3.27 -4.60
CA GLN A 167 11.61 3.63 -4.17
C GLN A 167 12.06 4.96 -4.74
N GLN A 168 11.75 5.21 -6.01
CA GLN A 168 12.05 6.48 -6.65
C GLN A 168 11.26 7.64 -6.02
N GLU A 169 9.95 7.47 -5.84
CA GLU A 169 9.05 8.49 -5.29
C GLU A 169 9.35 8.79 -3.83
N SER A 170 9.63 7.77 -3.02
CA SER A 170 9.96 7.92 -1.60
C SER A 170 11.33 8.58 -1.38
N TYR A 171 12.17 8.63 -2.42
CA TYR A 171 13.47 9.23 -2.33
C TYR A 171 13.67 10.39 -3.31
N LEU A 172 12.94 11.47 -3.12
CA LEU A 172 13.09 12.73 -3.86
C LEU A 172 12.86 12.61 -5.38
N GLY A 173 12.19 11.56 -5.85
CA GLY A 173 11.99 11.30 -7.29
C GLY A 173 13.27 10.90 -8.04
N LEU A 174 14.34 10.53 -7.32
CA LEU A 174 15.61 10.19 -7.93
C LEU A 174 15.65 8.72 -8.38
N LEU A 175 16.13 8.49 -9.60
CA LEU A 175 16.37 7.15 -10.10
C LEU A 175 17.41 6.41 -9.23
N SER A 176 17.22 5.11 -9.08
CA SER A 176 18.15 4.26 -8.33
C SER A 176 19.60 4.33 -8.83
N SER A 177 19.79 4.65 -10.09
CA SER A 177 21.10 4.89 -10.69
C SER A 177 21.75 6.23 -10.30
N SER A 178 21.04 7.11 -9.61
CA SER A 178 21.54 8.44 -9.25
C SER A 178 22.45 8.48 -8.03
N GLY A 179 22.80 7.35 -7.49
CA GLY A 179 23.80 7.24 -6.43
C GLY A 179 23.26 7.29 -5.01
N PHE A 180 21.98 7.54 -4.84
CA PHE A 180 21.39 7.63 -3.51
C PHE A 180 20.67 6.39 -3.03
N SER A 181 20.13 5.64 -3.93
CA SER A 181 19.39 4.43 -3.56
C SER A 181 20.22 3.22 -3.69
N ILE A 182 21.49 3.31 -3.29
CA ILE A 182 22.25 2.41 -3.57
C ILE A 182 22.65 1.36 -3.09
N SER A 183 23.07 0.71 -3.62
CA SER A 183 23.83 -0.52 -3.51
C SER A 183 23.89 -0.99 -2.07
N ILE A 184 23.25 -2.09 -1.83
CA ILE A 184 23.40 -2.90 -0.61
C ILE A 184 24.91 -3.15 -0.32
N ASP A 185 25.75 -2.97 -1.33
CA ASP A 185 27.17 -3.25 -1.27
C ASP A 185 28.06 -2.02 -0.99
N LYS A 186 27.53 -0.80 -1.06
CA LYS A 186 28.27 0.42 -0.71
C LYS A 186 27.51 1.23 0.33
N LYS A 187 28.22 1.63 1.37
CA LYS A 187 27.67 2.55 2.36
C LYS A 187 27.41 3.91 1.71
N TRP A 188 26.37 4.62 2.12
CA TRP A 188 25.94 5.89 1.50
C TRP A 188 27.03 7.01 1.53
N TRP A 189 28.06 6.83 2.34
CA TRP A 189 29.21 7.72 2.44
C TRP A 189 30.45 7.28 1.62
N GLU A 190 30.34 6.19 0.84
CA GLU A 190 31.44 5.65 0.01
C GLU A 190 31.29 6.02 -1.48
N PHE A 191 30.73 7.20 -1.76
CA PHE A 191 30.54 7.64 -3.14
C PHE A 191 31.69 8.51 -3.62
N ASP A 192 32.17 8.22 -4.82
CA ASP A 192 33.10 9.06 -5.53
C ASP A 192 32.52 10.44 -5.86
N VAL A 193 33.30 11.42 -5.51
CA VAL A 193 32.95 12.85 -5.50
C VAL A 193 33.02 13.52 -6.85
N ASP A 194 33.76 12.94 -7.79
CA ASP A 194 34.30 13.68 -8.92
C ASP A 194 33.55 13.60 -10.26
N ARG A 195 32.25 13.24 -10.25
CA ARG A 195 31.50 13.22 -11.50
C ARG A 195 30.51 14.40 -11.59
N PRO A 196 30.62 15.26 -12.63
CA PRO A 196 29.66 16.32 -12.86
C PRO A 196 28.23 15.80 -12.88
N GLY A 197 27.34 16.42 -12.11
CA GLY A 197 25.92 16.03 -12.01
C GLY A 197 25.61 14.96 -10.98
N ARG A 198 26.58 14.43 -10.25
CA ARG A 198 26.34 13.57 -9.08
C ARG A 198 26.51 14.35 -7.80
N ARG A 199 25.60 14.10 -6.84
CA ARG A 199 25.82 14.61 -5.49
C ARG A 199 27.06 13.97 -4.90
N THR A 200 27.97 14.83 -4.51
CA THR A 200 29.13 14.45 -3.75
C THR A 200 28.74 14.29 -2.31
N ILE A 201 28.99 13.13 -1.75
CA ILE A 201 29.03 12.95 -0.30
C ILE A 201 30.49 13.03 0.11
N ILE A 202 30.82 14.07 0.84
CA ILE A 202 32.16 14.27 1.41
C ILE A 202 32.25 13.40 2.66
N ASN A 203 33.29 12.59 2.74
CA ASN A 203 33.66 11.87 3.96
C ASN A 203 34.14 12.82 5.02
#